data_18ca4dda467060ba6f4db8d3d3e62bee
#
_entry.id   18ca4dda467060ba6f4db8d3d3e62bee
#
_cell.length_a   1.000
_cell.length_b   1.000
_cell.length_c   1.000
_cell.angle_alpha   90.00
_cell.angle_beta   90.00
_cell.angle_gamma   90.00
#
_symmetry.space_group_name_H-M   'P 1'
#
loop_
_entity.id
_entity.type
_entity.pdbx_description
1 polymer ?
#
loop_
_entity_poly.entity_id
_entity_poly.type
_entity_poly.pdbx_seq_one_letter_code
_entity_poly.pdbx_strand_id
1 'polypeptide(L)'
;SDIKTMEKEITLQPGETVNCFSLDTPGRIVGMEIDGGTALEGDNKDVILSASWDGESIEAIYSPLQDFFGYAFGRGAMRSLLMGKQGNNNYCFLPMPFDRSAKVNLIYKKRNEYQPTIIAKVKIHYNQQGRAKDEGKFYSVWSRQKTPIGTYHTFLHTKAKGHYVGTILQSQGLRPGMTLFFEGDDSTHVDGKMRLHGTGSEDYFNGGWYALLDRWDRGISLPIHGSLDYSLPMARTGGYRFHISDKMSFEKEIYHGMEHGGQNNDFPVDYIS
;
A
#
# COMPACT_ATOMS: atom_id res chain seq x y z
N SER A 1 -19.30 -7.62 19.19
CA SER A 1 -19.78 -8.72 18.34
C SER A 1 -18.64 -9.69 18.11
N ASP A 2 -18.95 -10.98 18.09
CA ASP A 2 -17.94 -12.03 17.93
C ASP A 2 -17.27 -11.95 16.57
N ILE A 3 -15.95 -12.09 16.55
CA ILE A 3 -15.18 -12.18 15.30
C ILE A 3 -15.39 -13.59 14.72
N LYS A 4 -15.81 -13.62 13.47
CA LYS A 4 -15.90 -14.83 12.66
C LYS A 4 -14.71 -14.90 11.72
N THR A 5 -14.27 -16.11 11.40
CA THR A 5 -13.22 -16.33 10.42
C THR A 5 -13.76 -17.17 9.28
N MET A 6 -13.61 -16.68 8.06
CA MET A 6 -13.77 -17.48 6.86
C MET A 6 -12.39 -17.89 6.38
N GLU A 7 -12.19 -19.18 6.17
CA GLU A 7 -10.96 -19.74 5.62
C GLU A 7 -11.27 -20.50 4.33
N LYS A 8 -10.47 -20.29 3.30
CA LYS A 8 -10.64 -20.91 1.99
C LYS A 8 -9.29 -21.15 1.34
N GLU A 9 -9.08 -22.34 0.83
CA GLU A 9 -8.03 -22.61 -0.14
C GLU A 9 -8.55 -22.33 -1.54
N ILE A 10 -7.81 -21.57 -2.31
CA ILE A 10 -8.18 -21.16 -3.67
C ILE A 10 -7.07 -21.55 -4.65
N THR A 11 -7.48 -21.81 -5.87
CA THR A 11 -6.60 -22.01 -7.01
C THR A 11 -6.80 -20.84 -7.97
N LEU A 12 -5.73 -20.15 -8.31
CA LEU A 12 -5.71 -19.05 -9.26
C LEU A 12 -5.04 -19.52 -10.56
N GLN A 13 -5.81 -19.47 -11.66
CA GLN A 13 -5.27 -19.64 -13.00
C GLN A 13 -5.05 -18.29 -13.66
N PRO A 14 -4.02 -18.13 -14.51
CA PRO A 14 -3.83 -16.89 -15.27
C PRO A 14 -5.09 -16.53 -16.09
N GLY A 15 -5.58 -15.31 -15.90
CA GLY A 15 -6.81 -14.81 -16.50
C GLY A 15 -8.06 -14.92 -15.65
N GLU A 16 -7.97 -15.55 -14.48
CA GLU A 16 -9.13 -15.77 -13.60
C GLU A 16 -9.28 -14.70 -12.52
N THR A 17 -10.52 -14.54 -12.10
CA THR A 17 -10.91 -13.82 -10.88
C THR A 17 -11.57 -14.79 -9.93
N VAL A 18 -11.03 -14.90 -8.72
CA VAL A 18 -11.58 -15.76 -7.67
C VAL A 18 -12.13 -14.90 -6.55
N ASN A 19 -13.42 -15.11 -6.21
CA ASN A 19 -14.03 -14.49 -5.05
C ASN A 19 -13.52 -15.16 -3.78
N CYS A 20 -12.86 -14.39 -2.93
CA CYS A 20 -12.31 -14.81 -1.65
C CYS A 20 -13.29 -14.60 -0.49
N PHE A 21 -14.10 -13.56 -0.58
CA PHE A 21 -15.07 -13.20 0.47
C PHE A 21 -16.23 -12.42 -0.11
N SER A 22 -17.43 -12.69 0.38
CA SER A 22 -18.63 -11.89 0.14
C SER A 22 -19.51 -11.89 1.39
N LEU A 23 -20.04 -10.72 1.71
CA LEU A 23 -21.02 -10.54 2.77
C LEU A 23 -22.03 -9.47 2.34
N ASP A 24 -23.32 -9.79 2.38
CA ASP A 24 -24.42 -8.92 1.92
C ASP A 24 -25.24 -8.37 3.12
N THR A 25 -24.58 -8.09 4.21
CA THR A 25 -25.11 -7.43 5.41
C THR A 25 -24.09 -6.44 5.94
N PRO A 26 -24.50 -5.43 6.73
CA PRO A 26 -23.55 -4.53 7.38
C PRO A 26 -22.50 -5.29 8.18
N GLY A 27 -21.28 -4.78 8.21
CA GLY A 27 -20.20 -5.42 8.93
C GLY A 27 -18.87 -4.71 8.77
N ARG A 28 -17.82 -5.42 9.17
CA ARG A 28 -16.42 -5.00 8.95
C ARG A 28 -15.49 -6.19 8.83
N ILE A 29 -14.54 -6.08 7.94
CA ILE A 29 -13.35 -6.92 7.95
C ILE A 29 -12.41 -6.33 9.00
N VAL A 30 -11.87 -7.18 9.88
CA VAL A 30 -10.91 -6.80 10.92
C VAL A 30 -9.56 -7.46 10.74
N GLY A 31 -9.45 -8.36 9.77
CA GLY A 31 -8.20 -8.99 9.39
C GLY A 31 -8.32 -9.73 8.06
N MET A 32 -7.25 -9.66 7.29
CA MET A 32 -7.09 -10.39 6.03
C MET A 32 -5.72 -11.05 6.05
N GLU A 33 -5.68 -12.35 5.75
CA GLU A 33 -4.45 -13.10 5.64
C GLU A 33 -4.46 -13.91 4.34
N ILE A 34 -3.33 -13.86 3.60
CA ILE A 34 -3.18 -14.55 2.32
C ILE A 34 -1.81 -15.23 2.29
N ASP A 35 -1.80 -16.55 2.28
CA ASP A 35 -0.61 -17.38 2.13
C ASP A 35 -0.63 -18.06 0.75
N GLY A 36 0.21 -17.62 -0.15
CA GLY A 36 0.44 -18.24 -1.46
C GLY A 36 1.88 -18.72 -1.63
N GLY A 37 2.59 -18.88 -0.51
CA GLY A 37 3.98 -19.30 -0.52
C GLY A 37 4.88 -18.37 -1.32
N THR A 38 5.91 -18.91 -1.92
CA THR A 38 6.84 -18.18 -2.80
C THR A 38 6.23 -17.83 -4.16
N ALA A 39 5.07 -18.40 -4.53
CA ALA A 39 4.41 -18.08 -5.80
C ALA A 39 3.92 -16.63 -5.88
N LEU A 40 3.77 -15.96 -4.74
CA LEU A 40 3.44 -14.54 -4.67
C LEU A 40 4.68 -13.62 -4.64
N GLU A 41 5.89 -14.15 -4.73
CA GLU A 41 7.14 -13.39 -4.74
C GLU A 41 7.69 -13.16 -6.16
N GLY A 42 8.82 -12.43 -6.27
CA GLY A 42 9.48 -12.16 -7.53
C GLY A 42 8.71 -11.19 -8.42
N ASP A 43 8.72 -11.45 -9.71
CA ASP A 43 8.10 -10.57 -10.72
C ASP A 43 6.56 -10.67 -10.76
N ASN A 44 5.95 -11.39 -9.83
CA ASN A 44 4.52 -11.70 -9.89
C ASN A 44 3.64 -10.55 -9.39
N LYS A 45 3.69 -9.40 -10.06
CA LYS A 45 2.74 -8.29 -9.86
C LYS A 45 1.40 -8.49 -10.59
N ASP A 46 1.21 -9.64 -11.22
CA ASP A 46 -0.01 -9.94 -11.97
C ASP A 46 -1.18 -10.37 -11.07
N VAL A 47 -0.91 -10.73 -9.81
CA VAL A 47 -1.95 -10.98 -8.82
C VAL A 47 -2.42 -9.68 -8.21
N ILE A 48 -3.68 -9.33 -8.46
CA ILE A 48 -4.32 -8.10 -7.98
C ILE A 48 -5.24 -8.44 -6.81
N LEU A 49 -5.12 -7.70 -5.73
CA LEU A 49 -6.10 -7.64 -4.67
C LEU A 49 -7.16 -6.59 -5.06
N SER A 50 -8.41 -7.02 -5.13
CA SER A 50 -9.56 -6.15 -5.38
C SER A 50 -10.54 -6.28 -4.22
N ALA A 51 -11.03 -5.15 -3.71
CA ALA A 51 -12.12 -5.13 -2.74
C ALA A 51 -13.09 -4.00 -3.05
N SER A 52 -14.36 -4.23 -2.77
CA SER A 52 -15.42 -3.24 -2.97
C SER A 52 -16.43 -3.27 -1.82
N TRP A 53 -16.96 -2.10 -1.50
CA TRP A 53 -17.93 -1.90 -0.44
C TRP A 53 -19.24 -1.40 -1.03
N ASP A 54 -20.36 -1.91 -0.50
CA ASP A 54 -21.71 -1.37 -0.68
C ASP A 54 -22.19 -1.29 -2.13
N GLY A 55 -21.57 -2.02 -3.05
CA GLY A 55 -21.90 -1.96 -4.47
C GLY A 55 -21.44 -0.66 -5.14
N GLU A 56 -20.43 0.01 -4.59
CA GLU A 56 -19.82 1.17 -5.22
C GLU A 56 -19.25 0.81 -6.61
N SER A 57 -19.28 1.75 -7.54
CA SER A 57 -18.86 1.53 -8.93
C SER A 57 -17.33 1.49 -9.10
N ILE A 58 -16.60 1.91 -8.09
CA ILE A 58 -15.13 1.92 -8.07
C ILE A 58 -14.68 1.00 -6.94
N GLU A 59 -13.69 0.16 -7.22
CA GLU A 59 -13.09 -0.66 -6.18
C GLU A 59 -12.43 0.22 -5.11
N ALA A 60 -12.69 -0.12 -3.85
CA ALA A 60 -12.05 0.52 -2.70
C ALA A 60 -10.57 0.13 -2.57
N ILE A 61 -10.23 -1.06 -3.03
CA ILE A 61 -8.86 -1.56 -3.18
C ILE A 61 -8.74 -2.15 -4.58
N TYR A 62 -7.75 -1.70 -5.35
CA TYR A 62 -7.33 -2.32 -6.60
C TYR A 62 -5.83 -2.11 -6.76
N SER A 63 -5.05 -3.08 -6.35
CA SER A 63 -3.60 -2.98 -6.27
C SER A 63 -2.95 -4.33 -6.56
N PRO A 64 -1.75 -4.35 -7.18
CA PRO A 64 -0.93 -5.55 -7.09
C PRO A 64 -0.81 -6.00 -5.64
N LEU A 65 -1.07 -7.28 -5.38
CA LEU A 65 -1.07 -7.83 -4.03
C LEU A 65 0.26 -7.55 -3.30
N GLN A 66 1.36 -7.70 -4.01
CA GLN A 66 2.68 -7.41 -3.48
C GLN A 66 2.80 -5.97 -2.97
N ASP A 67 2.34 -5.00 -3.77
CA ASP A 67 2.47 -3.59 -3.43
C ASP A 67 1.57 -3.22 -2.24
N PHE A 68 0.37 -3.80 -2.18
CA PHE A 68 -0.52 -3.62 -1.03
C PHE A 68 0.08 -4.12 0.28
N PHE A 69 0.78 -5.26 0.26
CA PHE A 69 1.39 -5.85 1.46
C PHE A 69 2.84 -5.38 1.72
N GLY A 70 3.32 -4.37 1.00
CA GLY A 70 4.63 -3.75 1.26
C GLY A 70 5.81 -4.63 0.87
N TYR A 71 5.72 -5.26 -0.30
CA TYR A 71 6.88 -5.87 -0.93
C TYR A 71 7.79 -4.79 -1.50
N ALA A 72 9.08 -5.05 -1.50
CA ALA A 72 10.06 -4.27 -2.21
C ALA A 72 10.64 -5.09 -3.36
N PHE A 73 10.39 -4.64 -4.59
CA PHE A 73 10.93 -5.26 -5.80
C PHE A 73 10.81 -6.80 -5.82
N GLY A 74 9.62 -7.29 -5.46
CA GLY A 74 9.28 -8.71 -5.46
C GLY A 74 9.62 -9.48 -4.19
N ARG A 75 10.11 -8.82 -3.14
CA ARG A 75 10.40 -9.43 -1.84
C ARG A 75 9.52 -8.83 -0.75
N GLY A 76 8.99 -9.67 0.13
CA GLY A 76 8.29 -9.17 1.31
C GLY A 76 9.24 -8.41 2.22
N ALA A 77 9.04 -7.09 2.35
CA ALA A 77 9.93 -6.19 3.07
C ALA A 77 9.27 -5.58 4.30
N MET A 78 7.98 -5.28 4.23
CA MET A 78 7.25 -4.65 5.33
C MET A 78 6.74 -5.68 6.34
N ARG A 79 6.91 -5.37 7.62
CA ARG A 79 6.45 -6.16 8.75
C ARG A 79 5.96 -5.24 9.86
N SER A 80 4.97 -4.43 9.53
CA SER A 80 4.42 -3.45 10.46
C SER A 80 3.42 -4.09 11.44
N LEU A 81 2.96 -3.31 12.40
CA LEU A 81 1.89 -3.72 13.32
C LEU A 81 0.58 -4.03 12.59
N LEU A 82 0.27 -3.27 11.54
CA LEU A 82 -1.04 -3.29 10.89
C LEU A 82 -1.09 -4.16 9.66
N MET A 83 0.00 -4.23 8.90
CA MET A 83 0.03 -5.00 7.65
C MET A 83 1.46 -5.29 7.20
N GLY A 84 1.60 -6.27 6.34
CA GLY A 84 2.91 -6.69 5.82
C GLY A 84 2.97 -8.17 5.48
N LYS A 85 4.18 -8.71 5.52
CA LYS A 85 4.44 -10.14 5.27
C LYS A 85 5.25 -10.74 6.40
N GLN A 86 4.82 -11.88 6.93
CA GLN A 86 5.55 -12.68 7.91
C GLN A 86 5.62 -14.14 7.46
N GLY A 87 6.81 -14.64 7.19
CA GLY A 87 6.96 -15.94 6.53
C GLY A 87 6.28 -15.89 5.16
N ASN A 88 5.40 -16.83 4.87
CA ASN A 88 4.59 -16.84 3.65
C ASN A 88 3.27 -16.08 3.77
N ASN A 89 2.90 -15.66 4.97
CA ASN A 89 1.63 -15.01 5.25
C ASN A 89 1.69 -13.50 5.00
N ASN A 90 0.87 -13.02 4.08
CA ASN A 90 0.57 -11.61 3.87
C ASN A 90 -0.60 -11.25 4.78
N TYR A 91 -0.50 -10.19 5.58
CA TYR A 91 -1.53 -9.84 6.55
C TYR A 91 -1.88 -8.35 6.52
N CYS A 92 -3.15 -8.06 6.79
CA CYS A 92 -3.65 -6.70 7.00
C CYS A 92 -4.73 -6.72 8.09
N PHE A 93 -4.50 -5.95 9.15
CA PHE A 93 -5.41 -5.79 10.29
C PHE A 93 -6.01 -4.37 10.37
N LEU A 94 -5.92 -3.60 9.28
CA LEU A 94 -6.66 -2.35 9.15
C LEU A 94 -8.16 -2.65 9.09
N PRO A 95 -9.00 -2.03 9.92
CA PRO A 95 -10.43 -2.25 9.87
C PRO A 95 -11.04 -1.68 8.59
N MET A 96 -11.90 -2.48 7.96
CA MET A 96 -12.59 -2.14 6.71
C MET A 96 -14.11 -2.27 6.91
N PRO A 97 -14.76 -1.24 7.48
CA PRO A 97 -16.19 -1.27 7.71
C PRO A 97 -16.98 -0.97 6.44
N PHE A 98 -18.19 -1.53 6.36
CA PHE A 98 -19.13 -1.33 5.25
C PHE A 98 -20.57 -1.31 5.76
N ASP A 99 -21.46 -0.65 5.00
CA ASP A 99 -22.83 -0.39 5.42
C ASP A 99 -23.85 -1.43 4.92
N ARG A 100 -23.57 -2.11 3.79
CA ARG A 100 -24.48 -3.04 3.15
C ARG A 100 -23.82 -4.33 2.69
N SER A 101 -22.67 -4.22 2.07
CA SER A 101 -21.99 -5.39 1.51
C SER A 101 -20.49 -5.18 1.35
N ALA A 102 -19.76 -6.31 1.31
CA ALA A 102 -18.36 -6.35 0.98
C ALA A 102 -18.05 -7.50 0.03
N LYS A 103 -17.12 -7.26 -0.90
CA LYS A 103 -16.51 -8.32 -1.72
C LYS A 103 -15.01 -8.17 -1.72
N VAL A 104 -14.30 -9.29 -1.62
CA VAL A 104 -12.84 -9.36 -1.78
C VAL A 104 -12.53 -10.43 -2.82
N ASN A 105 -11.76 -10.06 -3.82
CA ASN A 105 -11.35 -10.93 -4.91
C ASN A 105 -9.84 -10.93 -5.08
N LEU A 106 -9.32 -12.03 -5.60
CA LEU A 106 -8.00 -12.08 -6.21
C LEU A 106 -8.16 -12.25 -7.72
N ILE A 107 -7.49 -11.37 -8.48
CA ILE A 107 -7.51 -11.38 -9.94
C ILE A 107 -6.11 -11.74 -10.41
N TYR A 108 -5.96 -12.82 -11.15
CA TYR A 108 -4.67 -13.19 -11.73
C TYR A 108 -4.64 -12.78 -13.20
N LYS A 109 -3.99 -11.66 -13.51
CA LYS A 109 -3.87 -11.16 -14.88
C LYS A 109 -3.03 -12.10 -15.72
N LYS A 110 -3.51 -12.48 -16.89
CA LYS A 110 -2.76 -13.28 -17.84
C LYS A 110 -1.76 -12.38 -18.60
N ARG A 111 -0.47 -12.67 -18.44
CA ARG A 111 0.63 -11.98 -19.14
C ARG A 111 1.19 -12.83 -20.27
N ASN A 112 1.30 -14.14 -20.05
CA ASN A 112 1.81 -15.10 -21.03
C ASN A 112 1.29 -16.52 -20.71
N GLU A 113 1.70 -17.50 -21.51
CA GLU A 113 1.26 -18.89 -21.36
C GLU A 113 2.05 -19.69 -20.30
N TYR A 114 3.15 -19.14 -19.81
CA TYR A 114 4.05 -19.84 -18.88
C TYR A 114 3.80 -19.47 -17.41
N GLN A 115 2.80 -18.63 -17.14
CA GLN A 115 2.46 -18.29 -15.77
C GLN A 115 1.96 -19.53 -15.01
N PRO A 116 2.52 -19.84 -13.83
CA PRO A 116 2.09 -20.99 -13.07
C PRO A 116 0.73 -20.78 -12.42
N THR A 117 0.04 -21.88 -12.16
CA THR A 117 -1.10 -21.89 -11.23
C THR A 117 -0.63 -21.54 -9.83
N ILE A 118 -1.37 -20.72 -9.12
CA ILE A 118 -1.09 -20.34 -7.74
C ILE A 118 -2.15 -20.96 -6.83
N ILE A 119 -1.70 -21.66 -5.79
CA ILE A 119 -2.57 -22.12 -4.71
C ILE A 119 -2.33 -21.22 -3.53
N ALA A 120 -3.41 -20.66 -2.98
CA ALA A 120 -3.32 -19.77 -1.83
C ALA A 120 -4.39 -20.10 -0.78
N LYS A 121 -4.02 -19.93 0.49
CA LYS A 121 -4.94 -19.96 1.62
C LYS A 121 -5.32 -18.54 1.97
N VAL A 122 -6.61 -18.26 2.02
CA VAL A 122 -7.15 -16.94 2.36
C VAL A 122 -7.95 -17.08 3.63
N LYS A 123 -7.68 -16.19 4.60
CA LYS A 123 -8.46 -16.04 5.83
C LYS A 123 -8.97 -14.61 5.92
N ILE A 124 -10.26 -14.47 6.14
CA ILE A 124 -10.89 -13.18 6.39
C ILE A 124 -11.55 -13.21 7.75
N HIS A 125 -11.07 -12.37 8.64
CA HIS A 125 -11.63 -12.15 9.97
C HIS A 125 -12.61 -10.99 9.89
N TYR A 126 -13.84 -11.20 10.28
CA TYR A 126 -14.89 -10.21 10.16
C TYR A 126 -15.93 -10.31 11.28
N ASN A 127 -16.69 -9.26 11.44
CA ASN A 127 -17.88 -9.29 12.28
C ASN A 127 -19.02 -8.53 11.60
N GLN A 128 -20.24 -8.68 12.12
CA GLN A 128 -21.45 -8.04 11.60
C GLN A 128 -21.80 -6.76 12.37
N GLN A 129 -20.82 -6.11 12.97
CA GLN A 129 -21.01 -4.80 13.56
C GLN A 129 -20.95 -3.74 12.46
N GLY A 130 -22.06 -3.06 12.27
CA GLY A 130 -22.14 -1.96 11.31
C GLY A 130 -21.16 -0.83 11.63
N ARG A 131 -20.92 0.00 10.64
CA ARG A 131 -20.07 1.18 10.74
C ARG A 131 -20.65 2.21 11.71
N ALA A 132 -19.81 2.79 12.57
CA ALA A 132 -20.20 3.91 13.41
C ALA A 132 -20.47 5.16 12.54
N LYS A 133 -21.29 6.09 13.04
CA LYS A 133 -21.71 7.29 12.30
C LYS A 133 -20.54 8.13 11.78
N ASP A 134 -19.48 8.23 12.56
CA ASP A 134 -18.30 9.05 12.24
C ASP A 134 -17.09 8.21 11.81
N GLU A 135 -17.31 6.94 11.48
CA GLU A 135 -16.26 6.03 11.01
C GLU A 135 -16.20 6.05 9.49
N GLY A 136 -14.99 6.24 8.93
CA GLY A 136 -14.75 6.16 7.48
C GLY A 136 -14.68 4.71 7.00
N LYS A 137 -14.99 4.50 5.73
CA LYS A 137 -14.64 3.26 5.01
C LYS A 137 -13.16 3.29 4.63
N PHE A 138 -12.58 2.12 4.42
CA PHE A 138 -11.17 2.01 3.99
C PHE A 138 -11.07 2.06 2.47
N TYR A 139 -10.16 2.88 1.98
CA TYR A 139 -9.80 2.96 0.56
C TYR A 139 -8.28 2.96 0.42
N SER A 140 -7.79 2.32 -0.63
CA SER A 140 -6.38 2.29 -1.00
C SER A 140 -6.23 2.74 -2.45
N VAL A 141 -5.37 3.71 -2.69
CA VAL A 141 -4.99 4.16 -4.03
C VAL A 141 -3.63 3.58 -4.37
N TRP A 142 -3.53 2.94 -5.53
CA TRP A 142 -2.27 2.47 -6.07
C TRP A 142 -1.91 3.25 -7.33
N SER A 143 -0.67 3.69 -7.41
CA SER A 143 -0.15 4.34 -8.60
C SER A 143 1.30 3.92 -8.90
N ARG A 144 1.65 3.92 -10.18
CA ARG A 144 3.03 3.82 -10.65
C ARG A 144 3.26 4.89 -11.68
N GLN A 145 4.29 5.71 -11.47
CA GLN A 145 4.60 6.81 -12.35
C GLN A 145 6.10 7.07 -12.43
N LYS A 146 6.60 7.19 -13.65
CA LYS A 146 7.84 7.93 -13.89
C LYS A 146 7.51 9.40 -13.76
N THR A 147 7.82 9.96 -12.61
CA THR A 147 7.38 11.30 -12.26
C THR A 147 8.08 12.33 -13.16
N PRO A 148 7.32 13.18 -13.89
CA PRO A 148 7.92 14.20 -14.74
C PRO A 148 8.70 15.23 -13.92
N ILE A 149 9.79 15.74 -14.49
CA ILE A 149 10.57 16.83 -13.89
C ILE A 149 9.65 18.02 -13.59
N GLY A 150 9.82 18.63 -12.43
CA GLY A 150 9.05 19.79 -11.99
C GLY A 150 7.68 19.47 -11.37
N THR A 151 7.34 18.18 -11.20
CA THR A 151 6.04 17.77 -10.63
C THR A 151 6.23 16.86 -9.43
N TYR A 152 5.30 16.92 -8.47
CA TYR A 152 5.25 15.97 -7.36
C TYR A 152 4.71 14.61 -7.81
N HIS A 153 5.19 13.54 -7.19
CA HIS A 153 4.46 12.29 -7.19
C HIS A 153 3.27 12.38 -6.23
N THR A 154 2.08 12.14 -6.72
CA THR A 154 0.86 12.22 -5.90
C THR A 154 0.58 10.89 -5.21
N PHE A 155 0.58 10.88 -3.88
CA PHE A 155 0.12 9.74 -3.08
C PHE A 155 -1.40 9.68 -3.02
N LEU A 156 -2.03 10.82 -2.74
CA LEU A 156 -3.49 10.92 -2.70
C LEU A 156 -3.94 12.33 -3.08
N HIS A 157 -4.92 12.40 -3.95
CA HIS A 157 -5.69 13.61 -4.18
C HIS A 157 -7.17 13.23 -4.25
N THR A 158 -7.95 13.64 -3.27
CA THR A 158 -9.38 13.32 -3.22
C THR A 158 -10.20 14.44 -2.61
N LYS A 159 -11.44 14.57 -3.11
CA LYS A 159 -12.45 15.46 -2.55
C LYS A 159 -13.46 14.60 -1.78
N ALA A 160 -13.30 14.59 -0.48
CA ALA A 160 -14.11 13.80 0.45
C ALA A 160 -13.90 14.30 1.86
N LYS A 161 -14.54 13.66 2.83
CA LYS A 161 -14.21 13.77 4.24
C LYS A 161 -13.57 12.47 4.71
N GLY A 162 -12.48 12.56 5.45
CA GLY A 162 -11.79 11.37 5.93
C GLY A 162 -10.48 11.63 6.65
N HIS A 163 -9.67 10.57 6.69
CA HIS A 163 -8.33 10.58 7.27
C HIS A 163 -7.36 9.90 6.31
N TYR A 164 -6.24 10.54 6.05
CA TYR A 164 -5.11 9.87 5.42
C TYR A 164 -4.35 9.09 6.50
N VAL A 165 -4.14 7.79 6.27
CA VAL A 165 -3.64 6.88 7.30
C VAL A 165 -2.30 6.24 6.98
N GLY A 166 -1.75 6.43 5.79
CA GLY A 166 -0.42 5.91 5.50
C GLY A 166 -0.03 5.86 4.03
N THR A 167 1.25 5.63 3.82
CA THR A 167 1.90 5.46 2.51
C THR A 167 2.85 4.28 2.55
N ILE A 168 2.89 3.53 1.46
CA ILE A 168 3.94 2.57 1.13
C ILE A 168 4.55 3.04 -0.19
N LEU A 169 5.86 3.27 -0.24
CA LEU A 169 6.54 3.80 -1.42
C LEU A 169 7.72 2.91 -1.81
N GLN A 170 7.77 2.47 -3.05
CA GLN A 170 8.93 1.91 -3.70
C GLN A 170 9.48 2.91 -4.72
N SER A 171 10.77 3.11 -4.75
CA SER A 171 11.43 4.09 -5.61
C SER A 171 12.55 3.46 -6.41
N GLN A 172 12.47 3.55 -7.72
CA GLN A 172 13.51 3.12 -8.65
C GLN A 172 14.09 4.34 -9.36
N GLY A 173 15.28 4.77 -8.95
CA GLY A 173 16.02 5.79 -9.67
C GLY A 173 16.36 5.33 -11.08
N LEU A 174 16.33 6.25 -12.05
CA LEU A 174 16.66 5.97 -13.46
C LEU A 174 18.13 6.29 -13.78
N ARG A 175 18.91 6.68 -12.80
CA ARG A 175 20.38 6.83 -12.88
C ARG A 175 21.02 5.87 -11.89
N PRO A 176 21.81 4.89 -12.35
CA PRO A 176 22.49 3.95 -11.46
C PRO A 176 23.40 4.65 -10.43
N GLY A 177 23.50 4.08 -9.24
CA GLY A 177 24.38 4.59 -8.19
C GLY A 177 23.93 5.90 -7.55
N MET A 178 22.66 6.31 -7.71
CA MET A 178 22.17 7.59 -7.21
C MET A 178 20.75 7.46 -6.62
N THR A 179 20.60 7.86 -5.37
CA THR A 179 19.32 7.87 -4.63
C THR A 179 18.93 9.27 -4.13
N LEU A 180 19.54 10.33 -4.64
CA LEU A 180 19.27 11.72 -4.22
C LEU A 180 17.83 12.19 -4.53
N PHE A 181 17.07 11.46 -5.34
CA PHE A 181 15.64 11.71 -5.48
C PHE A 181 14.90 11.59 -4.13
N PHE A 182 15.47 10.88 -3.16
CA PHE A 182 14.88 10.69 -1.84
C PHE A 182 15.08 11.91 -0.90
N GLU A 183 15.82 12.94 -1.33
CA GLU A 183 15.88 14.25 -0.67
C GLU A 183 14.59 15.08 -0.88
N GLY A 184 13.67 14.59 -1.74
CA GLY A 184 12.44 15.31 -2.04
C GLY A 184 11.49 15.38 -0.85
N ASP A 185 10.92 16.56 -0.62
CA ASP A 185 10.03 16.86 0.50
C ASP A 185 8.62 16.34 0.27
N ASP A 186 7.94 15.94 1.34
CA ASP A 186 6.50 15.72 1.28
C ASP A 186 5.73 17.05 1.39
N SER A 187 4.57 17.10 0.75
CA SER A 187 3.67 18.25 0.84
C SER A 187 2.24 17.78 1.05
N THR A 188 1.58 18.36 2.05
CA THR A 188 0.19 18.07 2.39
C THR A 188 -0.66 19.33 2.40
N HIS A 189 -1.69 19.32 1.57
CA HIS A 189 -2.72 20.35 1.53
C HIS A 189 -4.03 19.77 2.04
N VAL A 190 -4.63 20.42 3.00
CA VAL A 190 -5.91 20.02 3.59
C VAL A 190 -6.89 21.17 3.48
N ASP A 191 -8.06 20.92 2.88
CA ASP A 191 -9.14 21.87 2.73
C ASP A 191 -8.69 23.21 2.10
N GLY A 192 -7.86 23.11 1.05
CA GLY A 192 -7.33 24.24 0.28
C GLY A 192 -6.15 24.97 0.93
N LYS A 193 -5.58 24.45 2.02
CA LYS A 193 -4.44 25.07 2.71
C LYS A 193 -3.28 24.08 2.84
N MET A 194 -2.08 24.53 2.54
CA MET A 194 -0.87 23.80 2.88
C MET A 194 -0.78 23.66 4.40
N ARG A 195 -0.67 22.45 4.89
CA ARG A 195 -0.59 22.12 6.32
C ARG A 195 0.75 21.57 6.73
N LEU A 196 1.39 20.83 5.83
CA LEU A 196 2.72 20.29 6.03
C LEU A 196 3.54 20.51 4.78
N HIS A 197 4.78 20.86 4.98
CA HIS A 197 5.86 20.80 4.02
C HIS A 197 7.03 20.13 4.74
N GLY A 198 7.46 19.00 4.24
CA GLY A 198 8.51 18.18 4.87
C GLY A 198 9.91 18.70 4.60
N THR A 199 10.87 17.86 4.92
CA THR A 199 12.31 18.14 4.84
C THR A 199 13.09 17.03 4.14
N GLY A 200 12.39 16.06 3.56
CA GLY A 200 12.95 14.93 2.82
C GLY A 200 12.13 13.66 2.96
N SER A 201 12.19 12.82 1.95
CA SER A 201 11.49 11.52 1.98
C SER A 201 12.02 10.62 3.11
N GLU A 202 13.32 10.66 3.39
CA GLU A 202 13.92 9.91 4.48
C GLU A 202 13.38 10.35 5.85
N ASP A 203 13.17 11.64 6.03
CA ASP A 203 12.56 12.19 7.24
C ASP A 203 11.08 11.83 7.33
N TYR A 204 10.35 11.90 6.21
CA TYR A 204 8.96 11.49 6.15
C TYR A 204 8.75 10.03 6.62
N PHE A 205 9.61 9.12 6.18
CA PHE A 205 9.56 7.72 6.58
C PHE A 205 10.28 7.42 7.91
N ASN A 206 10.73 8.46 8.63
CA ASN A 206 11.48 8.38 9.88
C ASN A 206 12.78 7.54 9.77
N GLY A 207 13.44 7.61 8.63
CA GLY A 207 14.65 6.84 8.32
C GLY A 207 15.94 7.55 8.68
N GLY A 208 15.91 8.87 8.84
CA GLY A 208 17.11 9.68 8.98
C GLY A 208 18.03 9.51 7.78
N TRP A 209 19.30 9.64 7.93
CA TRP A 209 20.32 9.55 6.88
C TRP A 209 20.31 8.20 6.16
N TYR A 210 19.48 8.08 5.15
CA TYR A 210 19.15 6.83 4.43
C TYR A 210 20.33 6.17 3.74
N ALA A 211 21.34 6.94 3.32
CA ALA A 211 22.44 6.44 2.50
C ALA A 211 23.73 6.15 3.26
N LEU A 212 23.85 6.59 4.49
CA LEU A 212 25.17 6.66 5.14
C LEU A 212 25.33 5.76 6.37
N LEU A 213 24.26 5.26 6.92
CA LEU A 213 24.32 4.54 8.17
C LEU A 213 23.45 3.31 8.11
N ASP A 214 24.02 2.17 8.15
CA ASP A 214 23.54 0.83 8.55
C ASP A 214 22.01 0.58 8.75
N ARG A 215 21.16 1.58 8.62
CA ARG A 215 19.75 1.51 9.02
C ARG A 215 18.82 1.20 7.87
N TRP A 216 18.99 1.89 6.75
CA TRP A 216 18.11 1.70 5.57
C TRP A 216 18.60 0.61 4.64
N ASP A 217 19.88 0.37 4.58
CA ASP A 217 20.50 -0.67 3.75
C ASP A 217 20.18 -2.10 4.21
N ARG A 218 19.66 -2.25 5.42
CA ARG A 218 19.28 -3.56 5.99
C ARG A 218 17.77 -3.86 5.97
N GLY A 219 16.95 -2.95 5.47
CA GLY A 219 15.50 -3.12 5.52
C GLY A 219 14.99 -3.15 6.96
N ILE A 220 14.75 -1.99 7.57
CA ILE A 220 14.24 -1.88 8.94
C ILE A 220 12.72 -1.83 8.90
N SER A 221 12.09 -2.76 9.60
CA SER A 221 10.63 -2.77 9.76
C SER A 221 10.28 -2.53 11.22
N LEU A 222 9.64 -1.40 11.48
CA LEU A 222 9.13 -0.98 12.78
C LEU A 222 7.60 -1.00 12.79
N PRO A 223 6.93 -0.88 13.95
CA PRO A 223 5.48 -1.05 14.03
C PRO A 223 4.67 -0.16 13.10
N ILE A 224 5.06 1.10 12.88
CA ILE A 224 4.29 2.06 12.08
C ILE A 224 5.10 2.75 10.98
N HIS A 225 6.39 2.48 10.86
CA HIS A 225 7.26 3.00 9.79
C HIS A 225 8.46 2.08 9.55
N GLY A 226 9.12 2.25 8.42
CA GLY A 226 10.35 1.52 8.12
C GLY A 226 10.81 1.70 6.68
N SER A 227 11.97 1.13 6.37
CA SER A 227 12.49 1.01 5.01
C SER A 227 11.99 -0.27 4.35
N LEU A 228 11.74 -0.23 3.05
CA LEU A 228 11.36 -1.41 2.28
C LEU A 228 12.58 -2.13 1.70
N ASP A 229 13.43 -1.39 0.98
CA ASP A 229 14.65 -1.87 0.38
C ASP A 229 15.58 -0.68 0.15
N TYR A 230 16.89 -0.92 0.18
CA TYR A 230 17.88 0.05 -0.20
C TYR A 230 19.00 -0.62 -0.99
N SER A 231 19.30 -0.08 -2.14
CA SER A 231 20.45 -0.48 -2.94
C SER A 231 20.99 0.70 -3.72
N LEU A 232 22.08 1.29 -3.26
CA LEU A 232 22.71 2.40 -3.98
C LEU A 232 23.13 2.01 -5.40
N PRO A 233 23.80 0.86 -5.64
CA PRO A 233 24.18 0.46 -7.00
C PRO A 233 22.98 0.35 -7.94
N MET A 234 21.83 -0.13 -7.44
CA MET A 234 20.60 -0.28 -8.21
C MET A 234 19.74 0.98 -8.21
N ALA A 235 20.15 2.05 -7.52
CA ALA A 235 19.37 3.26 -7.32
C ALA A 235 17.97 3.00 -6.76
N ARG A 236 17.85 2.12 -5.77
CA ARG A 236 16.60 1.72 -5.14
C ARG A 236 16.54 2.16 -3.70
N THR A 237 15.38 2.67 -3.31
CA THR A 237 15.03 2.90 -1.91
C THR A 237 13.52 2.90 -1.78
N GLY A 238 13.02 2.92 -0.55
CA GLY A 238 11.60 2.97 -0.30
C GLY A 238 11.32 2.93 1.18
N GLY A 239 10.10 3.24 1.53
CA GLY A 239 9.69 3.26 2.91
C GLY A 239 8.18 3.07 3.06
N TYR A 240 7.75 2.91 4.30
CA TYR A 240 6.35 2.96 4.66
C TYR A 240 6.18 3.76 5.95
N ARG A 241 5.05 4.42 6.05
CA ARG A 241 4.62 5.13 7.26
C ARG A 241 3.12 5.04 7.41
N PHE A 242 2.68 4.67 8.61
CA PHE A 242 1.28 4.68 9.02
C PHE A 242 1.04 5.75 10.06
N HIS A 243 0.11 6.64 9.77
CA HIS A 243 -0.34 7.73 10.64
C HIS A 243 -1.46 7.23 11.55
N ILE A 244 -1.13 6.60 12.66
CA ILE A 244 -2.13 6.01 13.58
C ILE A 244 -2.59 7.03 14.60
N SER A 245 -1.63 7.66 15.29
CA SER A 245 -1.90 8.70 16.28
C SER A 245 -1.93 10.11 15.68
N ASP A 246 -1.30 10.28 14.54
CA ASP A 246 -1.08 11.56 13.83
C ASP A 246 -1.75 11.59 12.45
N LYS A 247 -2.85 10.85 12.27
CA LYS A 247 -3.59 10.80 11.00
C LYS A 247 -4.04 12.17 10.54
N MET A 248 -3.86 12.45 9.25
CA MET A 248 -4.21 13.73 8.64
C MET A 248 -5.69 13.78 8.30
N SER A 249 -6.46 14.50 9.11
CA SER A 249 -7.92 14.64 8.95
C SER A 249 -8.25 15.75 7.95
N PHE A 250 -9.24 15.52 7.09
CA PHE A 250 -9.76 16.49 6.14
C PHE A 250 -11.29 16.45 6.08
N GLU A 251 -11.91 17.63 5.87
CA GLU A 251 -13.37 17.77 5.79
C GLU A 251 -13.89 17.88 4.37
N LYS A 252 -13.08 18.34 3.42
CA LYS A 252 -13.49 18.60 2.03
C LYS A 252 -12.55 17.98 1.01
N GLU A 253 -11.26 18.10 1.23
CA GLU A 253 -10.25 17.59 0.30
C GLU A 253 -8.90 17.40 0.98
N ILE A 254 -8.12 16.48 0.45
CA ILE A 254 -6.71 16.35 0.75
C ILE A 254 -5.92 16.14 -0.55
N TYR A 255 -4.78 16.81 -0.63
CA TYR A 255 -3.68 16.48 -1.52
C TYR A 255 -2.47 16.13 -0.69
N HIS A 256 -1.86 14.99 -0.97
CA HIS A 256 -0.60 14.57 -0.37
C HIS A 256 0.32 14.02 -1.45
N GLY A 257 1.53 14.51 -1.51
CA GLY A 257 2.51 14.15 -2.54
C GLY A 257 3.93 14.26 -2.05
N MET A 258 4.86 13.83 -2.88
CA MET A 258 6.28 13.77 -2.60
C MET A 258 7.06 14.35 -3.78
N GLU A 259 8.03 15.16 -3.49
CA GLU A 259 9.06 15.58 -4.45
C GLU A 259 10.00 14.42 -4.81
N HIS A 260 10.78 14.62 -5.85
CA HIS A 260 11.85 13.69 -6.24
C HIS A 260 13.15 14.46 -6.53
N GLY A 261 13.84 14.80 -5.46
CA GLY A 261 15.06 15.60 -5.46
C GLY A 261 14.92 16.91 -4.70
N GLY A 262 16.03 17.48 -4.30
CA GLY A 262 16.06 18.67 -3.44
C GLY A 262 15.72 19.99 -4.14
N GLN A 263 15.58 20.03 -5.46
CA GLN A 263 15.23 21.25 -6.23
C GLN A 263 14.42 20.89 -7.48
N ASN A 264 13.28 21.54 -7.65
CA ASN A 264 12.44 21.46 -8.87
C ASN A 264 12.06 20.03 -9.30
N ASN A 265 12.10 19.05 -8.43
CA ASN A 265 11.77 17.67 -8.78
C ASN A 265 12.58 17.19 -10.02
N ASP A 266 13.89 17.36 -10.01
CA ASP A 266 14.74 17.20 -11.19
C ASP A 266 15.40 15.82 -11.30
N PHE A 267 15.22 14.93 -10.34
CA PHE A 267 15.78 13.59 -10.40
C PHE A 267 14.82 12.59 -11.04
N PRO A 268 15.21 11.89 -12.11
CA PRO A 268 14.35 10.94 -12.77
C PRO A 268 14.18 9.67 -11.90
N VAL A 269 12.93 9.35 -11.59
CA VAL A 269 12.54 8.22 -10.74
C VAL A 269 11.22 7.61 -11.18
N ASP A 270 11.09 6.29 -10.99
CA ASP A 270 9.84 5.54 -11.11
C ASP A 270 9.35 5.24 -9.69
N TYR A 271 8.27 5.88 -9.30
CA TYR A 271 7.62 5.70 -8.01
C TYR A 271 6.43 4.74 -8.12
N ILE A 272 6.31 3.84 -7.13
CA ILE A 272 5.17 2.97 -6.91
C ILE A 272 4.67 3.21 -5.49
N SER A 273 3.47 3.72 -5.35
CA SER A 273 2.85 4.03 -4.06
C SER A 273 1.45 3.44 -3.91
#